data_21d305462cdab424b5c0ea9c1a560338
#
_entry.id   21d305462cdab424b5c0ea9c1a560338
#
_cell.length_a   1.000
_cell.length_b   1.000
_cell.length_c   1.000
_cell.angle_alpha   90.00
_cell.angle_beta   90.00
_cell.angle_gamma   90.00
#
_symmetry.space_group_name_H-M   'P 1'
#
loop_
_entity.id
_entity.type
_entity.pdbx_description
1 polymer ?
#
loop_
_entity_poly.entity_id
_entity_poly.type
_entity_poly.pdbx_seq_one_letter_code
_entity_poly.pdbx_strand_id
1 'polypeptide(L)'
;MIGSMEKIYIRHMAKALEQLPLSYQENSGQKMRMQGLKKRCQELTDKLTVFLNSGNSICWMEKRENGRLALCAVPMELEQVLFRDIWSRPIPVIITSGTMSVRGDFGHFKRMTGLSFAALSRIMETSKPSPFDFQSNGLLYIPERMPFPNIWDDSYIQAVMAEILQIVSATHGHTLILFTSYWLMERVFYGLKEQLSDYPLFLMGRGRLDVISSFRRSGNGVLFASDSAGEEIDLAGDILSSL
;
A
#
# COMPACT_ATOMS: atom_id res chain seq x y z
N MET A 1 -12.34 13.75 -11.96
CA MET A 1 -13.80 13.93 -11.79
C MET A 1 -14.51 13.42 -13.02
N ILE A 2 -15.50 12.52 -12.88
CA ILE A 2 -16.30 12.03 -14.00
C ILE A 2 -17.22 13.17 -14.44
N GLY A 3 -17.21 13.51 -15.74
CA GLY A 3 -18.01 14.59 -16.29
C GLY A 3 -19.52 14.31 -16.25
N SER A 4 -20.34 15.34 -16.46
CA SER A 4 -21.81 15.22 -16.42
C SER A 4 -22.38 14.28 -17.50
N MET A 5 -21.75 14.24 -18.67
CA MET A 5 -22.14 13.36 -19.78
C MET A 5 -21.91 11.89 -19.45
N GLU A 6 -20.76 11.54 -18.88
CA GLU A 6 -20.43 10.18 -18.49
C GLU A 6 -21.37 9.64 -17.42
N LYS A 7 -21.79 10.48 -16.46
CA LYS A 7 -22.81 10.12 -15.47
C LYS A 7 -24.17 9.80 -16.11
N ILE A 8 -24.53 10.49 -17.18
CA ILE A 8 -25.77 10.24 -17.93
C ILE A 8 -25.72 8.86 -18.59
N TYR A 9 -24.62 8.53 -19.27
CA TYR A 9 -24.45 7.21 -19.90
C TYR A 9 -24.49 6.07 -18.87
N ILE A 10 -23.80 6.20 -17.76
CA ILE A 10 -23.80 5.20 -16.70
C ILE A 10 -25.23 5.00 -16.15
N ARG A 11 -25.99 6.09 -15.94
CA ARG A 11 -27.38 6.03 -15.47
C ARG A 11 -28.29 5.33 -16.48
N HIS A 12 -28.13 5.59 -17.79
CA HIS A 12 -28.88 4.89 -18.83
C HIS A 12 -28.55 3.40 -18.88
N MET A 13 -27.28 3.02 -18.76
CA MET A 13 -26.87 1.61 -18.68
C MET A 13 -27.46 0.90 -17.46
N ALA A 14 -27.39 1.49 -16.28
CA ALA A 14 -27.97 0.92 -15.06
C ALA A 14 -29.48 0.69 -15.24
N LYS A 15 -30.22 1.69 -15.74
CA LYS A 15 -31.64 1.58 -16.00
C LYS A 15 -32.03 0.52 -17.05
N ALA A 16 -31.20 0.39 -18.10
CA ALA A 16 -31.40 -0.65 -19.11
C ALA A 16 -31.19 -2.07 -18.54
N LEU A 17 -30.20 -2.25 -17.65
CA LEU A 17 -29.95 -3.52 -16.97
C LEU A 17 -31.09 -3.90 -16.00
N GLU A 18 -31.69 -2.93 -15.32
CA GLU A 18 -32.85 -3.16 -14.46
C GLU A 18 -34.12 -3.59 -15.25
N GLN A 19 -34.24 -3.10 -16.48
CA GLN A 19 -35.41 -3.35 -17.34
C GLN A 19 -35.30 -4.62 -18.21
N LEU A 20 -34.19 -5.40 -18.09
CA LEU A 20 -34.06 -6.65 -18.83
C LEU A 20 -35.22 -7.60 -18.46
N PRO A 21 -36.05 -8.03 -19.43
CA PRO A 21 -37.16 -8.92 -19.17
C PRO A 21 -36.62 -10.29 -18.77
N LEU A 22 -36.91 -10.72 -17.55
CA LEU A 22 -36.50 -11.99 -16.95
C LEU A 22 -37.54 -13.07 -17.09
N SER A 23 -38.48 -12.94 -18.03
CA SER A 23 -39.52 -13.90 -18.32
C SER A 23 -39.05 -14.85 -19.43
N TYR A 24 -38.40 -15.92 -19.05
CA TYR A 24 -38.31 -17.12 -19.88
C TYR A 24 -38.66 -18.32 -19.03
N GLN A 25 -39.77 -18.97 -19.39
CA GLN A 25 -40.15 -20.28 -18.87
C GLN A 25 -39.29 -21.34 -19.57
N GLU A 26 -38.92 -22.36 -18.79
CA GLU A 26 -38.55 -23.71 -19.19
C GLU A 26 -37.07 -24.09 -19.29
N ASN A 27 -36.80 -25.21 -18.62
CA ASN A 27 -35.59 -25.97 -18.43
C ASN A 27 -34.68 -25.54 -17.27
N SER A 28 -34.39 -26.48 -16.37
CA SER A 28 -33.58 -26.22 -15.15
C SER A 28 -32.20 -25.64 -15.43
N GLY A 29 -31.56 -25.98 -16.53
CA GLY A 29 -30.28 -25.45 -16.93
C GLY A 29 -30.34 -24.01 -17.44
N GLN A 30 -31.42 -23.63 -18.11
CA GLN A 30 -31.67 -22.24 -18.56
C GLN A 30 -32.02 -21.35 -17.39
N LYS A 31 -32.78 -21.84 -16.43
CA LYS A 31 -33.14 -21.13 -15.20
C LYS A 31 -31.91 -20.81 -14.38
N MET A 32 -30.95 -21.74 -14.25
CA MET A 32 -29.69 -21.51 -13.53
C MET A 32 -28.79 -20.48 -14.26
N ARG A 33 -28.71 -20.54 -15.59
CA ARG A 33 -27.99 -19.52 -16.39
C ARG A 33 -28.62 -18.14 -16.26
N MET A 34 -29.94 -18.06 -16.28
CA MET A 34 -30.69 -16.81 -16.13
C MET A 34 -30.50 -16.20 -14.74
N GLN A 35 -30.53 -17.03 -13.68
CA GLN A 35 -30.22 -16.58 -12.32
C GLN A 35 -28.79 -16.04 -12.20
N GLY A 36 -27.84 -16.71 -12.83
CA GLY A 36 -26.44 -16.24 -12.89
C GLY A 36 -26.28 -14.92 -13.62
N LEU A 37 -26.99 -14.73 -14.76
CA LEU A 37 -27.00 -13.45 -15.49
C LEU A 37 -27.66 -12.33 -14.66
N LYS A 38 -28.80 -12.62 -14.04
CA LYS A 38 -29.50 -11.68 -13.15
C LYS A 38 -28.57 -11.19 -12.03
N LYS A 39 -27.89 -12.12 -11.36
CA LYS A 39 -26.94 -11.79 -10.30
C LYS A 39 -25.82 -10.88 -10.82
N ARG A 40 -25.23 -11.21 -11.98
CA ARG A 40 -24.17 -10.36 -12.59
C ARG A 40 -24.68 -8.98 -13.00
N CYS A 41 -25.89 -8.89 -13.56
CA CYS A 41 -26.50 -7.60 -13.89
C CYS A 41 -26.74 -6.77 -12.62
N GLN A 42 -27.25 -7.38 -11.55
CA GLN A 42 -27.43 -6.68 -10.28
C GLN A 42 -26.11 -6.20 -9.70
N GLU A 43 -25.09 -7.05 -9.65
CA GLU A 43 -23.75 -6.68 -9.19
C GLU A 43 -23.16 -5.52 -10.01
N LEU A 44 -23.40 -5.50 -11.34
CA LEU A 44 -22.93 -4.42 -12.19
C LEU A 44 -23.73 -3.13 -11.92
N THR A 45 -25.05 -3.23 -11.77
CA THR A 45 -25.90 -2.08 -11.41
C THR A 45 -25.50 -1.50 -10.07
N ASP A 46 -25.27 -2.32 -9.06
CA ASP A 46 -24.83 -1.88 -7.72
C ASP A 46 -23.49 -1.14 -7.81
N LYS A 47 -22.52 -1.69 -8.55
CA LYS A 47 -21.23 -1.04 -8.79
C LYS A 47 -21.36 0.30 -9.52
N LEU A 48 -22.19 0.36 -10.56
CA LEU A 48 -22.42 1.61 -11.29
C LEU A 48 -23.15 2.65 -10.43
N THR A 49 -24.06 2.22 -9.56
CA THR A 49 -24.80 3.09 -8.64
C THR A 49 -23.86 3.79 -7.66
N VAL A 50 -22.78 3.16 -7.23
CA VAL A 50 -21.74 3.80 -6.40
C VAL A 50 -21.15 5.03 -7.10
N PHE A 51 -20.93 4.96 -8.41
CA PHE A 51 -20.44 6.10 -9.19
C PHE A 51 -21.48 7.21 -9.38
N LEU A 52 -22.75 6.84 -9.47
CA LEU A 52 -23.86 7.80 -9.62
C LEU A 52 -24.12 8.55 -8.32
N ASN A 53 -23.96 7.86 -7.18
CA ASN A 53 -24.23 8.38 -5.85
C ASN A 53 -22.93 8.64 -5.08
N SER A 54 -21.96 9.30 -5.72
CA SER A 54 -20.60 9.48 -5.22
C SER A 54 -20.46 10.35 -3.94
N GLY A 55 -21.54 10.65 -3.24
CA GLY A 55 -21.51 11.48 -2.02
C GLY A 55 -20.63 10.93 -0.89
N ASN A 56 -20.48 9.60 -0.78
CA ASN A 56 -19.72 8.91 0.28
C ASN A 56 -18.56 8.06 -0.27
N SER A 57 -18.13 8.31 -1.52
CA SER A 57 -17.06 7.54 -2.14
C SER A 57 -16.16 8.43 -2.98
N ILE A 58 -14.86 8.15 -2.93
CA ILE A 58 -13.89 8.71 -3.86
C ILE A 58 -13.91 7.84 -5.11
N CYS A 59 -14.27 8.43 -6.25
CA CYS A 59 -14.39 7.73 -7.52
C CYS A 59 -13.41 8.28 -8.55
N TRP A 60 -12.73 7.39 -9.27
CA TRP A 60 -11.83 7.76 -10.37
C TRP A 60 -11.86 6.73 -11.50
N MET A 61 -11.34 7.12 -12.67
CA MET A 61 -11.07 6.22 -13.78
C MET A 61 -9.59 5.97 -13.91
N GLU A 62 -9.23 4.72 -14.15
CA GLU A 62 -7.87 4.27 -14.34
C GLU A 62 -7.74 3.58 -15.70
N LYS A 63 -6.71 3.94 -16.45
CA LYS A 63 -6.34 3.22 -17.68
C LYS A 63 -5.30 2.16 -17.29
N ARG A 64 -5.67 0.90 -17.44
CA ARG A 64 -4.77 -0.22 -17.16
C ARG A 64 -3.76 -0.42 -18.31
N GLU A 65 -2.68 -1.14 -18.03
CA GLU A 65 -1.61 -1.45 -19.00
C GLU A 65 -2.12 -2.11 -20.29
N ASN A 66 -3.19 -2.89 -20.22
CA ASN A 66 -3.85 -3.51 -21.37
C ASN A 66 -4.78 -2.56 -22.15
N GLY A 67 -4.74 -1.25 -21.86
CA GLY A 67 -5.55 -0.22 -22.49
C GLY A 67 -7.02 -0.17 -22.04
N ARG A 68 -7.47 -1.07 -21.15
CA ARG A 68 -8.83 -1.08 -20.62
C ARG A 68 -9.02 0.01 -19.59
N LEU A 69 -10.20 0.61 -19.57
CA LEU A 69 -10.61 1.55 -18.53
C LEU A 69 -11.23 0.79 -17.36
N ALA A 70 -10.80 1.11 -16.15
CA ALA A 70 -11.39 0.64 -14.91
C ALA A 70 -12.07 1.81 -14.18
N LEU A 71 -13.30 1.58 -13.71
CA LEU A 71 -13.97 2.47 -12.77
C LEU A 71 -13.62 2.01 -11.35
N CYS A 72 -12.99 2.87 -10.58
CA CYS A 72 -12.55 2.60 -9.23
C CYS A 72 -13.31 3.46 -8.24
N ALA A 73 -13.75 2.88 -7.12
CA ALA A 73 -14.44 3.59 -6.04
C ALA A 73 -13.94 3.08 -4.69
N VAL A 74 -13.69 4.01 -3.77
CA VAL A 74 -13.34 3.71 -2.38
C VAL A 74 -14.32 4.45 -1.48
N PRO A 75 -15.00 3.77 -0.55
CA PRO A 75 -15.84 4.44 0.45
C PRO A 75 -15.02 5.41 1.30
N MET A 76 -15.56 6.59 1.60
CA MET A 76 -14.90 7.56 2.50
C MET A 76 -14.93 7.08 3.95
N GLU A 77 -15.93 6.31 4.33
CA GLU A 77 -16.09 5.73 5.68
C GLU A 77 -15.79 4.22 5.64
N LEU A 78 -14.52 3.90 5.34
CA LEU A 78 -14.07 2.51 5.19
C LEU A 78 -14.27 1.70 6.49
N GLU A 79 -14.13 2.34 7.64
CA GLU A 79 -14.31 1.72 8.95
C GLU A 79 -15.71 1.16 9.16
N GLN A 80 -16.75 1.81 8.65
CA GLN A 80 -18.13 1.31 8.72
C GLN A 80 -18.33 0.09 7.83
N VAL A 81 -17.72 0.10 6.66
CA VAL A 81 -17.75 -1.05 5.72
C VAL A 81 -17.06 -2.25 6.33
N LEU A 82 -15.86 -2.07 6.89
CA LEU A 82 -15.11 -3.13 7.53
C LEU A 82 -15.86 -3.68 8.76
N PHE A 83 -16.47 -2.82 9.56
CA PHE A 83 -17.29 -3.27 10.68
C PHE A 83 -18.44 -4.15 10.19
N ARG A 84 -19.22 -3.69 9.22
CA ARG A 84 -20.39 -4.41 8.69
C ARG A 84 -20.00 -5.74 8.05
N ASP A 85 -18.92 -5.75 7.26
CA ASP A 85 -18.59 -6.90 6.41
C ASP A 85 -17.68 -7.93 7.10
N ILE A 86 -16.93 -7.53 8.12
CA ILE A 86 -15.99 -8.40 8.84
C ILE A 86 -16.40 -8.55 10.31
N TRP A 87 -16.43 -7.46 11.08
CA TRP A 87 -16.50 -7.52 12.55
C TRP A 87 -17.89 -7.78 13.10
N SER A 88 -18.95 -7.51 12.34
CA SER A 88 -20.33 -7.84 12.75
C SER A 88 -20.61 -9.35 12.69
N ARG A 89 -19.79 -10.12 12.00
CA ARG A 89 -19.97 -11.57 11.85
C ARG A 89 -19.64 -12.30 13.15
N PRO A 90 -20.35 -13.39 13.48
CA PRO A 90 -20.09 -14.20 14.68
C PRO A 90 -18.96 -15.21 14.45
N ILE A 91 -17.85 -14.77 13.87
CA ILE A 91 -16.66 -15.60 13.63
C ILE A 91 -15.48 -15.02 14.42
N PRO A 92 -14.62 -15.88 15.01
CA PRO A 92 -13.39 -15.42 15.62
C PRO A 92 -12.40 -14.96 14.54
N VAL A 93 -11.75 -13.82 14.80
CA VAL A 93 -10.70 -13.28 13.92
C VAL A 93 -9.49 -12.99 14.79
N ILE A 94 -8.32 -13.46 14.37
CA ILE A 94 -7.03 -13.18 15.01
C ILE A 94 -6.24 -12.30 14.06
N ILE A 95 -5.77 -11.16 14.57
CA ILE A 95 -4.92 -10.23 13.83
C ILE A 95 -3.60 -10.11 14.56
N THR A 96 -2.50 -10.18 13.83
CA THR A 96 -1.15 -10.05 14.40
C THR A 96 -0.31 -9.14 13.51
N SER A 97 0.46 -8.24 14.12
CA SER A 97 1.39 -7.35 13.43
C SER A 97 2.38 -6.76 14.45
N GLY A 98 3.56 -6.40 14.00
CA GLY A 98 4.53 -5.65 14.81
C GLY A 98 4.17 -4.17 15.02
N THR A 99 3.21 -3.62 14.24
CA THR A 99 2.92 -2.19 14.17
C THR A 99 1.48 -1.80 14.50
N MET A 100 0.69 -2.73 15.10
CA MET A 100 -0.72 -2.51 15.41
C MET A 100 -0.97 -1.55 16.57
N SER A 101 -0.03 -1.45 17.49
CA SER A 101 -0.16 -0.60 18.66
C SER A 101 0.97 0.41 18.75
N VAL A 102 0.67 1.56 19.33
CA VAL A 102 1.66 2.58 19.69
C VAL A 102 1.73 2.64 21.21
N ARG A 103 2.85 2.24 21.79
CA ARG A 103 3.04 2.15 23.25
C ARG A 103 1.96 1.29 23.95
N GLY A 104 1.51 0.22 23.28
CA GLY A 104 0.46 -0.67 23.78
C GLY A 104 -0.98 -0.16 23.58
N ASP A 105 -1.17 1.02 23.01
CA ASP A 105 -2.49 1.53 22.64
C ASP A 105 -2.89 1.10 21.23
N PHE A 106 -4.01 0.38 21.10
CA PHE A 106 -4.61 -0.06 19.86
C PHE A 106 -5.69 0.90 19.31
N GLY A 107 -5.87 2.06 19.94
CA GLY A 107 -6.94 2.99 19.61
C GLY A 107 -6.93 3.44 18.15
N HIS A 108 -5.76 3.73 17.60
CA HIS A 108 -5.62 4.10 16.18
C HIS A 108 -6.07 2.97 15.25
N PHE A 109 -5.55 1.77 15.47
CA PHE A 109 -5.90 0.59 14.67
C PHE A 109 -7.40 0.29 14.72
N LYS A 110 -8.00 0.32 15.91
CA LYS A 110 -9.44 0.10 16.10
C LYS A 110 -10.29 1.11 15.33
N ARG A 111 -9.91 2.39 15.34
CA ARG A 111 -10.62 3.43 14.57
C ARG A 111 -10.52 3.16 13.07
N MET A 112 -9.30 2.99 12.56
CA MET A 112 -9.07 2.83 11.12
C MET A 112 -9.71 1.56 10.54
N THR A 113 -9.86 0.52 11.35
CA THR A 113 -10.45 -0.76 10.91
C THR A 113 -11.92 -0.93 11.27
N GLY A 114 -12.53 0.04 11.97
CA GLY A 114 -13.92 -0.05 12.41
C GLY A 114 -14.17 -0.96 13.61
N LEU A 115 -13.12 -1.51 14.22
CA LEU A 115 -13.25 -2.28 15.46
C LEU A 115 -13.78 -1.45 16.64
N SER A 116 -13.64 -0.12 16.58
CA SER A 116 -14.22 0.80 17.56
C SER A 116 -15.75 0.73 17.65
N PHE A 117 -16.44 0.23 16.62
CA PHE A 117 -17.89 0.00 16.65
C PHE A 117 -18.28 -1.33 17.30
N ALA A 118 -17.32 -2.24 17.54
CA ALA A 118 -17.59 -3.50 18.19
C ALA A 118 -17.71 -3.33 19.72
N ALA A 119 -18.52 -4.17 20.35
CA ALA A 119 -18.58 -4.20 21.83
C ALA A 119 -17.21 -4.60 22.40
N LEU A 120 -16.75 -3.90 23.43
CA LEU A 120 -15.45 -4.16 24.08
C LEU A 120 -15.30 -5.60 24.58
N SER A 121 -16.40 -6.23 25.00
CA SER A 121 -16.42 -7.63 25.45
C SER A 121 -16.08 -8.64 24.35
N ARG A 122 -16.08 -8.22 23.09
CA ARG A 122 -15.73 -9.04 21.93
C ARG A 122 -14.27 -8.88 21.50
N ILE A 123 -13.54 -7.96 22.08
CA ILE A 123 -12.18 -7.63 21.67
C ILE A 123 -11.22 -8.02 22.80
N MET A 124 -10.20 -8.80 22.43
CA MET A 124 -9.07 -9.08 23.30
C MET A 124 -7.82 -8.47 22.67
N GLU A 125 -7.11 -7.66 23.44
CA GLU A 125 -5.90 -6.98 23.00
C GLU A 125 -4.71 -7.50 23.81
N THR A 126 -3.62 -7.78 23.12
CA THR A 126 -2.37 -8.19 23.74
C THR A 126 -1.21 -7.51 23.04
N SER A 127 -0.33 -6.88 23.79
CA SER A 127 0.95 -6.37 23.31
C SER A 127 2.09 -7.05 24.06
N LYS A 128 3.13 -7.39 23.32
CA LYS A 128 4.38 -7.92 23.88
C LYS A 128 5.50 -6.93 23.58
N PRO A 129 6.41 -6.69 24.52
CA PRO A 129 7.58 -5.87 24.26
C PRO A 129 8.46 -6.54 23.20
N SER A 130 9.21 -5.74 22.45
CA SER A 130 10.24 -6.25 21.56
C SER A 130 11.29 -7.04 22.35
N PRO A 131 11.76 -8.18 21.84
CA PRO A 131 12.90 -8.88 22.44
C PRO A 131 14.24 -8.16 22.20
N PHE A 132 14.26 -7.17 21.30
CA PHE A 132 15.47 -6.42 20.95
C PHE A 132 15.63 -5.19 21.83
N ASP A 133 16.84 -4.98 22.36
CA ASP A 133 17.22 -3.78 23.10
C ASP A 133 17.63 -2.66 22.12
N PHE A 134 16.61 -1.95 21.62
CA PHE A 134 16.83 -0.82 20.72
C PHE A 134 17.47 0.39 21.43
N GLN A 135 17.39 0.49 22.76
CA GLN A 135 17.98 1.62 23.49
C GLN A 135 19.51 1.54 23.50
N SER A 136 20.03 0.33 23.62
CA SER A 136 21.48 0.11 23.64
C SER A 136 22.08 -0.14 22.25
N ASN A 137 21.29 -0.70 21.33
CA ASN A 137 21.80 -1.18 20.05
C ASN A 137 21.26 -0.41 18.82
N GLY A 138 20.40 0.60 19.03
CA GLY A 138 19.81 1.39 17.94
C GLY A 138 20.13 2.87 18.07
N LEU A 139 20.42 3.53 16.96
CA LEU A 139 20.56 4.98 16.86
C LEU A 139 19.53 5.49 15.85
N LEU A 140 18.65 6.37 16.30
CA LEU A 140 17.76 7.12 15.39
C LEU A 140 18.44 8.44 15.03
N TYR A 141 18.83 8.57 13.76
CA TYR A 141 19.37 9.81 13.22
C TYR A 141 18.29 10.58 12.47
N ILE A 142 18.09 11.85 12.82
CA ILE A 142 17.17 12.75 12.15
C ILE A 142 17.91 14.04 11.82
N PRO A 143 18.13 14.37 10.54
CA PRO A 143 18.81 15.62 10.17
C PRO A 143 17.99 16.84 10.60
N GLU A 144 18.62 17.80 11.27
CA GLU A 144 17.93 19.00 11.76
C GLU A 144 17.57 20.00 10.64
N ARG A 145 18.35 20.01 9.58
CA ARG A 145 18.28 21.03 8.52
C ARG A 145 18.08 20.38 7.16
N MET A 146 16.86 19.95 6.89
CA MET A 146 16.48 19.47 5.57
C MET A 146 15.54 20.48 4.90
N PRO A 147 15.70 20.78 3.60
CA PRO A 147 14.67 21.46 2.83
C PRO A 147 13.33 20.73 2.90
N PHE A 148 12.24 21.47 2.66
CA PHE A 148 10.91 20.85 2.62
C PHE A 148 10.89 19.73 1.56
N PRO A 149 10.35 18.54 1.87
CA PRO A 149 10.33 17.41 0.95
C PRO A 149 9.61 17.74 -0.35
N ASN A 150 10.38 17.91 -1.40
CA ASN A 150 9.88 18.13 -2.75
C ASN A 150 10.79 17.41 -3.75
N ILE A 151 10.28 16.35 -4.36
CA ILE A 151 11.06 15.53 -5.32
C ILE A 151 11.45 16.27 -6.60
N TRP A 152 10.81 17.42 -6.88
CA TRP A 152 11.12 18.28 -8.03
C TRP A 152 12.11 19.41 -7.70
N ASP A 153 12.50 19.55 -6.43
CA ASP A 153 13.45 20.56 -5.97
C ASP A 153 14.85 19.97 -5.88
N ASP A 154 15.75 20.52 -6.69
CA ASP A 154 17.15 20.09 -6.70
C ASP A 154 17.85 20.31 -5.36
N SER A 155 17.48 21.36 -4.62
CA SER A 155 18.06 21.62 -3.30
C SER A 155 17.73 20.52 -2.29
N TYR A 156 16.49 20.00 -2.32
CA TYR A 156 16.08 18.86 -1.51
C TYR A 156 16.85 17.60 -1.89
N ILE A 157 16.97 17.33 -3.20
CA ILE A 157 17.66 16.13 -3.68
C ILE A 157 19.15 16.15 -3.32
N GLN A 158 19.80 17.31 -3.45
CA GLN A 158 21.20 17.47 -3.06
C GLN A 158 21.39 17.28 -1.55
N ALA A 159 20.48 17.81 -0.73
CA ALA A 159 20.51 17.58 0.71
C ALA A 159 20.34 16.09 1.06
N VAL A 160 19.39 15.38 0.43
CA VAL A 160 19.23 13.93 0.61
C VAL A 160 20.50 13.17 0.23
N MET A 161 21.12 13.52 -0.90
CA MET A 161 22.38 12.87 -1.31
C MET A 161 23.51 13.13 -0.32
N ALA A 162 23.63 14.36 0.21
CA ALA A 162 24.64 14.70 1.19
C ALA A 162 24.48 13.90 2.50
N GLU A 163 23.25 13.73 2.99
CA GLU A 163 22.97 12.93 4.18
C GLU A 163 23.29 11.44 3.95
N ILE A 164 22.92 10.90 2.79
CA ILE A 164 23.23 9.52 2.42
C ILE A 164 24.75 9.29 2.41
N LEU A 165 25.53 10.21 1.84
CA LEU A 165 27.00 10.10 1.82
C LEU A 165 27.59 10.07 3.23
N GLN A 166 27.09 10.89 4.14
CA GLN A 166 27.55 10.90 5.53
C GLN A 166 27.24 9.57 6.23
N ILE A 167 26.01 9.06 6.08
CA ILE A 167 25.58 7.79 6.69
C ILE A 167 26.39 6.64 6.13
N VAL A 168 26.49 6.49 4.81
CA VAL A 168 27.24 5.40 4.16
C VAL A 168 28.72 5.42 4.54
N SER A 169 29.32 6.62 4.65
CA SER A 169 30.71 6.75 5.10
C SER A 169 30.88 6.34 6.56
N ALA A 170 29.95 6.73 7.44
CA ALA A 170 29.99 6.39 8.86
C ALA A 170 29.78 4.89 9.13
N THR A 171 28.97 4.22 8.30
CA THR A 171 28.66 2.79 8.43
C THR A 171 29.53 1.90 7.54
N HIS A 172 30.47 2.48 6.79
CA HIS A 172 31.33 1.77 5.84
C HIS A 172 30.56 0.91 4.83
N GLY A 173 29.47 1.42 4.29
CA GLY A 173 28.50 0.69 3.51
C GLY A 173 27.43 0.08 4.41
N HIS A 174 27.13 -1.22 4.28
CA HIS A 174 26.15 -1.96 5.09
C HIS A 174 24.81 -1.23 5.23
N THR A 175 24.37 -0.54 4.16
CA THR A 175 23.26 0.41 4.20
C THR A 175 22.12 -0.03 3.28
N LEU A 176 20.90 0.00 3.79
CA LEU A 176 19.66 -0.07 3.01
C LEU A 176 19.00 1.30 3.01
N ILE A 177 18.68 1.83 1.84
CA ILE A 177 18.01 3.13 1.68
C ILE A 177 16.64 2.89 1.06
N LEU A 178 15.58 3.24 1.80
CA LEU A 178 14.21 3.09 1.36
C LEU A 178 13.65 4.41 0.82
N PHE A 179 13.05 4.34 -0.36
CA PHE A 179 12.42 5.47 -1.03
C PHE A 179 10.93 5.23 -1.23
N THR A 180 10.12 6.26 -1.03
CA THR A 180 8.68 6.26 -1.36
C THR A 180 8.42 6.47 -2.86
N SER A 181 9.44 6.81 -3.65
CA SER A 181 9.35 7.11 -5.08
C SER A 181 10.48 6.45 -5.86
N TYR A 182 10.13 5.65 -6.88
CA TYR A 182 11.11 5.09 -7.82
C TYR A 182 11.93 6.16 -8.56
N TRP A 183 11.28 7.25 -8.94
CA TRP A 183 11.94 8.34 -9.63
C TRP A 183 13.02 9.00 -8.76
N LEU A 184 12.71 9.27 -7.48
CA LEU A 184 13.69 9.83 -6.55
C LEU A 184 14.83 8.84 -6.28
N MET A 185 14.51 7.58 -6.09
CA MET A 185 15.48 6.50 -5.89
C MET A 185 16.49 6.43 -7.03
N GLU A 186 16.03 6.37 -8.27
CA GLU A 186 16.90 6.32 -9.45
C GLU A 186 17.76 7.58 -9.56
N ARG A 187 17.16 8.75 -9.36
CA ARG A 187 17.88 10.02 -9.45
C ARG A 187 18.99 10.14 -8.42
N VAL A 188 18.72 9.76 -7.17
CA VAL A 188 19.72 9.75 -6.09
C VAL A 188 20.79 8.68 -6.35
N PHE A 189 20.40 7.48 -6.78
CA PHE A 189 21.34 6.41 -7.13
C PHE A 189 22.35 6.85 -8.20
N TYR A 190 21.88 7.39 -9.31
CA TYR A 190 22.77 7.85 -10.38
C TYR A 190 23.59 9.07 -9.98
N GLY A 191 23.05 9.95 -9.14
CA GLY A 191 23.75 11.11 -8.62
C GLY A 191 24.87 10.77 -7.65
N LEU A 192 24.76 9.65 -6.92
CA LEU A 192 25.75 9.20 -5.94
C LEU A 192 26.75 8.16 -6.49
N LYS A 193 26.51 7.63 -7.68
CA LYS A 193 27.26 6.49 -8.22
C LYS A 193 28.77 6.70 -8.26
N GLU A 194 29.22 7.89 -8.60
CA GLU A 194 30.65 8.22 -8.64
C GLU A 194 31.21 8.48 -7.25
N GLN A 195 30.44 9.11 -6.37
CA GLN A 195 30.86 9.48 -5.01
C GLN A 195 30.91 8.28 -4.07
N LEU A 196 30.14 7.23 -4.35
CA LEU A 196 30.10 5.98 -3.61
C LEU A 196 30.83 4.83 -4.35
N SER A 197 31.76 5.14 -5.25
CA SER A 197 32.50 4.15 -6.06
C SER A 197 33.26 3.11 -5.24
N ASP A 198 33.61 3.41 -4.00
CA ASP A 198 34.31 2.50 -3.08
C ASP A 198 33.39 1.39 -2.52
N TYR A 199 32.07 1.48 -2.74
CA TYR A 199 31.09 0.53 -2.25
C TYR A 199 30.36 -0.16 -3.40
N PRO A 200 30.03 -1.45 -3.28
CA PRO A 200 29.13 -2.12 -4.21
C PRO A 200 27.72 -1.51 -4.11
N LEU A 201 27.22 -0.92 -5.20
CA LEU A 201 25.91 -0.28 -5.26
C LEU A 201 24.88 -1.19 -5.92
N PHE A 202 23.73 -1.31 -5.30
CA PHE A 202 22.63 -2.14 -5.75
C PHE A 202 21.36 -1.29 -5.88
N LEU A 203 20.69 -1.39 -7.04
CA LEU A 203 19.41 -0.74 -7.29
C LEU A 203 18.32 -1.80 -7.45
N MET A 204 17.37 -1.81 -6.53
CA MET A 204 16.26 -2.75 -6.54
C MET A 204 15.12 -2.25 -7.42
N GLY A 205 15.06 -2.74 -8.65
CA GLY A 205 13.91 -2.54 -9.54
C GLY A 205 12.77 -3.52 -9.25
N ARG A 206 11.60 -3.30 -9.87
CA ARG A 206 10.45 -4.19 -9.73
C ARG A 206 10.80 -5.64 -10.11
N GLY A 207 10.58 -6.57 -9.19
CA GLY A 207 10.71 -8.02 -9.44
C GLY A 207 12.13 -8.59 -9.46
N ARG A 208 13.15 -7.87 -8.97
CA ARG A 208 14.53 -8.33 -8.95
C ARG A 208 14.98 -8.88 -7.59
N LEU A 209 14.59 -10.11 -7.29
CA LEU A 209 15.05 -10.82 -6.08
C LEU A 209 16.55 -11.20 -6.11
N ASP A 210 17.15 -11.28 -7.28
CA ASP A 210 18.57 -11.54 -7.50
C ASP A 210 19.48 -10.46 -6.91
N VAL A 211 19.01 -9.20 -6.86
CA VAL A 211 19.72 -8.05 -6.28
C VAL A 211 19.98 -8.24 -4.80
N ILE A 212 19.02 -8.74 -4.03
CA ILE A 212 19.16 -9.00 -2.59
C ILE A 212 20.27 -10.03 -2.34
N SER A 213 20.30 -11.11 -3.13
CA SER A 213 21.32 -12.14 -3.03
C SER A 213 22.73 -11.59 -3.34
N SER A 214 22.82 -10.66 -4.28
CA SER A 214 24.08 -10.00 -4.64
C SER A 214 24.52 -9.00 -3.56
N PHE A 215 23.58 -8.23 -3.01
CA PHE A 215 23.83 -7.35 -1.86
C PHE A 215 24.36 -8.15 -0.65
N ARG A 216 23.71 -9.26 -0.30
CA ARG A 216 24.20 -10.14 0.80
C ARG A 216 25.64 -10.62 0.60
N ARG A 217 26.01 -10.95 -0.62
CA ARG A 217 27.36 -11.45 -0.93
C ARG A 217 28.44 -10.35 -0.99
N SER A 218 28.04 -9.11 -1.14
CA SER A 218 29.00 -8.00 -1.23
C SER A 218 29.67 -7.67 0.09
N GLY A 219 29.05 -8.02 1.22
CA GLY A 219 29.57 -7.75 2.56
C GLY A 219 29.29 -6.33 3.03
N ASN A 220 29.68 -5.32 2.27
CA ASN A 220 29.58 -3.89 2.63
C ASN A 220 28.84 -3.04 1.58
N GLY A 221 27.87 -3.61 0.88
CA GLY A 221 27.13 -2.92 -0.16
C GLY A 221 26.20 -1.84 0.35
N VAL A 222 25.71 -1.03 -0.60
CA VAL A 222 24.63 -0.06 -0.39
C VAL A 222 23.47 -0.42 -1.31
N LEU A 223 22.31 -0.70 -0.72
CA LEU A 223 21.10 -1.12 -1.43
C LEU A 223 20.08 0.03 -1.46
N PHE A 224 19.72 0.46 -2.64
CA PHE A 224 18.64 1.43 -2.90
C PHE A 224 17.38 0.66 -3.25
N ALA A 225 16.32 0.81 -2.46
CA ALA A 225 15.07 0.10 -2.64
C ALA A 225 13.85 1.02 -2.47
N SER A 226 12.72 0.62 -3.04
CA SER A 226 11.45 1.30 -2.78
C SER A 226 10.75 0.66 -1.58
N ASP A 227 9.84 1.41 -0.96
CA ASP A 227 9.06 1.03 0.22
C ASP A 227 8.35 -0.33 0.05
N SER A 228 7.78 -0.57 -1.14
CA SER A 228 7.14 -1.85 -1.48
C SER A 228 8.10 -3.06 -1.48
N ALA A 229 9.40 -2.83 -1.56
CA ALA A 229 10.41 -3.87 -1.52
C ALA A 229 10.94 -4.12 -0.10
N GLY A 230 10.80 -3.14 0.80
CA GLY A 230 11.28 -3.22 2.18
C GLY A 230 10.58 -4.30 3.01
N GLU A 231 9.31 -4.60 2.72
CA GLU A 231 8.54 -5.63 3.42
C GLU A 231 9.01 -7.07 3.12
N GLU A 232 9.71 -7.29 2.01
CA GLU A 232 10.18 -8.61 1.56
C GLU A 232 11.67 -8.87 1.88
N ILE A 233 12.37 -7.88 2.47
CA ILE A 233 13.80 -7.96 2.72
C ILE A 233 14.05 -8.44 4.15
N ASP A 234 14.54 -9.67 4.29
CA ASP A 234 15.07 -10.22 5.54
C ASP A 234 16.61 -10.29 5.47
N LEU A 235 17.29 -9.44 6.22
CA LEU A 235 18.74 -9.33 6.27
C LEU A 235 19.22 -9.60 7.69
N ALA A 236 19.61 -10.84 7.95
CA ALA A 236 20.14 -11.25 9.25
C ALA A 236 21.65 -11.00 9.35
N GLY A 237 22.13 -10.67 10.55
CA GLY A 237 23.56 -10.49 10.88
C GLY A 237 24.09 -9.11 10.52
N ASP A 238 25.41 -9.00 10.36
CA ASP A 238 26.14 -7.74 10.19
C ASP A 238 26.07 -7.16 8.77
N ILE A 239 25.23 -7.71 7.91
CA ILE A 239 25.07 -7.28 6.51
C ILE A 239 24.47 -5.89 6.43
N LEU A 240 23.61 -5.54 7.39
CA LEU A 240 22.91 -4.27 7.45
C LEU A 240 23.16 -3.59 8.79
N SER A 241 23.82 -2.43 8.78
CA SER A 241 24.07 -1.60 9.96
C SER A 241 23.26 -0.30 9.95
N SER A 242 22.78 0.16 8.78
CA SER A 242 21.93 1.36 8.68
C SER A 242 20.77 1.18 7.71
N LEU A 243 19.64 1.80 8.09
CA LEU A 243 18.40 1.84 7.33
C LEU A 243 17.86 3.27 7.31
#